data_c2eedd8c01694c5934e849c11c51a7ec
#
_entry.id   c2eedd8c01694c5934e849c11c51a7ec
#
_cell.length_a   1.000
_cell.length_b   1.000
_cell.length_c   1.000
_cell.angle_alpha   90.00
_cell.angle_beta   90.00
_cell.angle_gamma   90.00
#
_symmetry.space_group_name_H-M   'P 1'
#
loop_
_entity.id
_entity.type
_entity.pdbx_description
1 polymer ?
#
loop_
_entity_poly.entity_id
_entity_poly.type
_entity_poly.pdbx_seq_one_letter_code
_entity_poly.pdbx_strand_id
1 'polypeptide(L)'
;MRKPKVQQRTERRISAALRLVMVAVLLLAQIALVVGLSDLLKQRMALAYTVLQLLAGVVAMRIWARPGATSYKMGWIILVLFVPVVGLILYLLWNADRPSKRLSLKKPVPIEEPMAQQELARTNLEKLRQTAPQWYPVAAYLDRKGFPLYRNTQLHYLPTGEAYLDDMLTVLDTAQRFIFVEYFIMAEGQIWDRLSEILCRKSRQGVEVKLIFDDFGSMMRMPNEKVEELQDAGVEVKVFNPVHHYVNRLYFNYRDHRKITCVDGDVAYTGGANIADEYANLIERFGYWKDCGVRLEGEGAWGLTRAFLQMWERMGGEAQHEYDYYRPLHHPAAQGFCQTVVDGPDDNPNNAAEDLFLQLISRARHTVYITTPYLAIDEPMLKALCLAADSGVDVRLIMPGIPDHKFAYLVAESYFSELMEHHVKIYTFTPGLIHGKTVLADREVGFAGSVNMDYRSFQLHFECGEVFYGVPAIEALLEDMDNTMSRSALMTPERMAQRPVWRRVMGTVLRLFAMWM
;
A
#
# COMPACT_ATOMS: atom_id res chain seq x y z
N MET A 1 -25.03 28.18 8.58
CA MET A 1 -26.14 27.21 8.77
C MET A 1 -25.61 25.84 8.40
N ARG A 2 -25.33 24.98 9.37
CA ARG A 2 -24.82 23.59 9.16
C ARG A 2 -25.98 22.71 8.69
N LYS A 3 -25.77 21.92 7.61
CA LYS A 3 -26.77 20.96 7.14
C LYS A 3 -26.97 19.84 8.18
N PRO A 4 -28.18 19.30 8.37
CA PRO A 4 -28.46 18.25 9.35
C PRO A 4 -27.72 16.94 9.02
N LYS A 5 -27.22 16.27 10.07
CA LYS A 5 -26.33 15.08 10.04
C LYS A 5 -26.83 13.90 9.17
N VAL A 6 -28.13 13.68 9.15
CA VAL A 6 -28.79 12.64 8.31
C VAL A 6 -28.60 12.94 6.82
N GLN A 7 -28.61 14.21 6.43
CA GLN A 7 -28.50 14.65 5.04
C GLN A 7 -27.09 14.41 4.48
N GLN A 8 -26.02 14.57 5.28
CA GLN A 8 -24.64 14.30 4.87
C GLN A 8 -24.35 12.79 4.69
N ARG A 9 -24.91 11.94 5.55
CA ARG A 9 -24.78 10.46 5.44
C ARG A 9 -25.50 9.93 4.20
N THR A 10 -26.62 10.55 3.84
CA THR A 10 -27.40 10.24 2.64
C THR A 10 -26.65 10.73 1.38
N GLU A 11 -26.08 11.94 1.40
CA GLU A 11 -25.32 12.49 0.29
C GLU A 11 -24.05 11.63 -0.02
N ARG A 12 -23.37 11.08 0.99
CA ARG A 12 -22.21 10.17 0.81
C ARG A 12 -22.60 8.82 0.20
N ARG A 13 -23.67 8.19 0.67
CA ARG A 13 -24.20 6.94 0.06
C ARG A 13 -24.69 7.16 -1.38
N ILE A 14 -25.33 8.28 -1.63
CA ILE A 14 -25.76 8.69 -2.97
C ILE A 14 -24.56 8.89 -3.88
N SER A 15 -23.45 9.45 -3.40
CA SER A 15 -22.23 9.66 -4.17
C SER A 15 -21.59 8.35 -4.67
N ALA A 16 -21.47 7.30 -3.85
CA ALA A 16 -20.90 6.01 -4.28
C ALA A 16 -21.84 5.28 -5.26
N ALA A 17 -23.14 5.28 -4.99
CA ALA A 17 -24.15 4.71 -5.89
C ALA A 17 -24.24 5.50 -7.21
N LEU A 18 -24.17 6.84 -7.16
CA LEU A 18 -24.19 7.69 -8.37
C LEU A 18 -23.05 7.39 -9.33
N ARG A 19 -21.92 6.96 -8.84
CA ARG A 19 -20.71 6.65 -9.63
C ARG A 19 -20.81 5.32 -10.35
N LEU A 20 -21.27 4.28 -9.65
CA LEU A 20 -21.60 2.99 -10.26
C LEU A 20 -22.70 3.18 -11.32
N VAL A 21 -23.71 3.98 -11.00
CA VAL A 21 -24.76 4.36 -11.94
C VAL A 21 -24.20 5.17 -13.11
N MET A 22 -23.25 6.08 -12.90
CA MET A 22 -22.64 6.88 -13.96
C MET A 22 -21.81 6.02 -14.91
N VAL A 23 -20.99 5.08 -14.41
CA VAL A 23 -20.25 4.12 -15.24
C VAL A 23 -21.23 3.21 -15.99
N ALA A 24 -22.26 2.70 -15.32
CA ALA A 24 -23.31 1.90 -15.96
C ALA A 24 -24.09 2.70 -17.03
N VAL A 25 -24.41 3.96 -16.74
CA VAL A 25 -25.08 4.87 -17.72
C VAL A 25 -24.16 5.17 -18.89
N LEU A 26 -22.85 5.39 -18.69
CA LEU A 26 -21.90 5.57 -19.80
C LEU A 26 -21.76 4.32 -20.66
N LEU A 27 -21.75 3.13 -20.06
CA LEU A 27 -21.74 1.86 -20.79
C LEU A 27 -23.06 1.63 -21.55
N LEU A 28 -24.19 1.89 -20.90
CA LEU A 28 -25.52 1.80 -21.56
C LEU A 28 -25.68 2.86 -22.65
N ALA A 29 -25.17 4.07 -22.45
CA ALA A 29 -25.18 5.12 -23.46
C ALA A 29 -24.30 4.74 -24.65
N GLN A 30 -23.16 4.08 -24.44
CA GLN A 30 -22.35 3.57 -25.55
C GLN A 30 -23.07 2.44 -26.31
N ILE A 31 -23.69 1.50 -25.61
CA ILE A 31 -24.48 0.43 -26.23
C ILE A 31 -25.66 1.04 -26.99
N ALA A 32 -26.38 1.99 -26.40
CA ALA A 32 -27.47 2.70 -27.04
C ALA A 32 -27.02 3.53 -28.25
N LEU A 33 -25.82 4.14 -28.17
CA LEU A 33 -25.19 4.88 -29.27
C LEU A 33 -24.82 3.95 -30.42
N VAL A 34 -24.30 2.77 -30.11
CA VAL A 34 -23.92 1.75 -31.12
C VAL A 34 -25.16 1.07 -31.73
N VAL A 35 -26.19 0.77 -30.92
CA VAL A 35 -27.38 0.04 -31.35
C VAL A 35 -28.49 0.95 -31.90
N GLY A 36 -28.75 2.08 -31.25
CA GLY A 36 -29.90 2.96 -31.57
C GLY A 36 -29.65 3.99 -32.69
N LEU A 37 -28.39 4.35 -32.96
CA LEU A 37 -28.04 5.23 -34.06
C LEU A 37 -27.68 4.51 -35.36
N SER A 38 -27.55 3.18 -35.34
CA SER A 38 -27.20 2.39 -36.56
C SER A 38 -28.21 2.55 -37.69
N ASP A 39 -29.46 2.83 -37.38
CA ASP A 39 -30.51 2.97 -38.38
C ASP A 39 -30.70 4.39 -38.93
N LEU A 40 -30.39 5.42 -38.15
CA LEU A 40 -30.68 6.82 -38.50
C LEU A 40 -29.55 7.51 -39.29
N LEU A 41 -28.32 6.99 -39.25
CA LEU A 41 -27.15 7.73 -39.74
C LEU A 41 -26.09 6.88 -40.48
N LYS A 42 -26.48 5.86 -41.24
CA LYS A 42 -25.60 4.84 -41.85
C LYS A 42 -24.26 5.36 -42.44
N GLN A 43 -24.18 6.50 -43.08
CA GLN A 43 -22.93 7.02 -43.65
C GLN A 43 -22.17 7.99 -42.70
N ARG A 44 -22.86 8.85 -41.96
CA ARG A 44 -22.23 9.83 -41.07
C ARG A 44 -21.71 9.16 -39.80
N MET A 45 -22.35 8.09 -39.37
CA MET A 45 -21.91 7.29 -38.22
C MET A 45 -20.64 6.50 -38.53
N ALA A 46 -20.50 5.93 -39.70
CA ALA A 46 -19.28 5.27 -40.11
C ALA A 46 -18.09 6.22 -40.09
N LEU A 47 -18.27 7.44 -40.59
CA LEU A 47 -17.23 8.48 -40.54
C LEU A 47 -16.90 8.89 -39.10
N ALA A 48 -17.91 9.18 -38.25
CA ALA A 48 -17.71 9.55 -36.85
C ALA A 48 -17.02 8.45 -36.05
N TYR A 49 -17.41 7.18 -36.25
CA TYR A 49 -16.77 6.04 -35.62
C TYR A 49 -15.33 5.84 -36.12
N THR A 50 -15.06 6.03 -37.40
CA THR A 50 -13.71 5.99 -37.97
C THR A 50 -12.81 7.06 -37.36
N VAL A 51 -13.31 8.30 -37.25
CA VAL A 51 -12.56 9.39 -36.59
C VAL A 51 -12.27 9.06 -35.12
N LEU A 52 -13.27 8.51 -34.40
CA LEU A 52 -13.11 8.08 -33.02
C LEU A 52 -12.06 6.96 -32.87
N GLN A 53 -12.07 5.98 -33.79
CA GLN A 53 -11.08 4.89 -33.81
C GLN A 53 -9.66 5.41 -34.14
N LEU A 54 -9.53 6.34 -35.05
CA LEU A 54 -8.25 6.99 -35.34
C LEU A 54 -7.73 7.75 -34.11
N LEU A 55 -8.61 8.50 -33.43
CA LEU A 55 -8.26 9.18 -32.18
C LEU A 55 -7.84 8.16 -31.08
N ALA A 56 -8.59 7.07 -30.93
CA ALA A 56 -8.25 5.98 -30.01
C ALA A 56 -6.89 5.36 -30.35
N GLY A 57 -6.58 5.15 -31.63
CA GLY A 57 -5.28 4.68 -32.10
C GLY A 57 -4.14 5.65 -31.75
N VAL A 58 -4.35 6.96 -31.95
CA VAL A 58 -3.36 7.99 -31.58
C VAL A 58 -3.12 8.00 -30.06
N VAL A 59 -4.20 7.91 -29.27
CA VAL A 59 -4.09 7.84 -27.81
C VAL A 59 -3.38 6.55 -27.38
N ALA A 60 -3.70 5.42 -27.99
CA ALA A 60 -3.04 4.14 -27.72
C ALA A 60 -1.53 4.20 -28.03
N MET A 61 -1.12 4.77 -29.16
CA MET A 61 0.30 5.02 -29.48
C MET A 61 0.96 5.93 -28.44
N ARG A 62 0.28 6.98 -27.99
CA ARG A 62 0.79 7.87 -26.95
C ARG A 62 0.95 7.16 -25.61
N ILE A 63 0.01 6.27 -25.24
CA ILE A 63 0.12 5.43 -24.03
C ILE A 63 1.33 4.51 -24.15
N TRP A 64 1.49 3.85 -25.32
CA TRP A 64 2.61 2.95 -25.57
C TRP A 64 3.98 3.63 -25.45
N ALA A 65 4.12 4.83 -26.00
CA ALA A 65 5.37 5.59 -26.01
C ALA A 65 5.80 6.13 -24.63
N ARG A 66 4.93 6.09 -23.62
CA ARG A 66 5.27 6.56 -22.26
C ARG A 66 6.13 5.55 -21.53
N PRO A 67 7.01 5.98 -20.61
CA PRO A 67 7.63 5.08 -19.65
C PRO A 67 6.58 4.48 -18.71
N GLY A 68 6.88 3.35 -18.06
CA GLY A 68 6.02 2.69 -17.10
C GLY A 68 5.75 1.23 -17.43
N ALA A 69 5.14 0.50 -16.48
CA ALA A 69 4.83 -0.92 -16.57
C ALA A 69 4.01 -1.26 -17.82
N THR A 70 4.53 -2.20 -18.63
CA THR A 70 3.91 -2.58 -19.91
C THR A 70 2.49 -3.13 -19.73
N SER A 71 2.28 -3.95 -18.71
CA SER A 71 0.97 -4.52 -18.37
C SER A 71 -0.05 -3.42 -18.03
N TYR A 72 0.34 -2.41 -17.25
CA TYR A 72 -0.51 -1.25 -16.95
C TYR A 72 -0.90 -0.48 -18.21
N LYS A 73 0.05 -0.25 -19.13
CA LYS A 73 -0.21 0.41 -20.41
C LYS A 73 -1.13 -0.41 -21.31
N MET A 74 -0.92 -1.74 -21.39
CA MET A 74 -1.72 -2.64 -22.21
C MET A 74 -3.20 -2.62 -21.84
N GLY A 75 -3.53 -2.62 -20.54
CA GLY A 75 -4.93 -2.54 -20.13
C GLY A 75 -5.62 -1.26 -20.60
N TRP A 76 -4.95 -0.10 -20.49
CA TRP A 76 -5.48 1.16 -21.04
C TRP A 76 -5.62 1.11 -22.57
N ILE A 77 -4.64 0.54 -23.29
CA ILE A 77 -4.67 0.40 -24.73
C ILE A 77 -5.86 -0.47 -25.16
N ILE A 78 -6.05 -1.62 -24.50
CA ILE A 78 -7.18 -2.51 -24.74
C ILE A 78 -8.49 -1.76 -24.52
N LEU A 79 -8.66 -1.09 -23.37
CA LEU A 79 -9.89 -0.35 -23.06
C LEU A 79 -10.19 0.76 -24.08
N VAL A 80 -9.18 1.54 -24.46
CA VAL A 80 -9.31 2.65 -25.41
C VAL A 80 -9.64 2.16 -26.82
N LEU A 81 -9.06 1.04 -27.26
CA LEU A 81 -9.28 0.51 -28.61
C LEU A 81 -10.61 -0.26 -28.75
N PHE A 82 -10.97 -1.09 -27.74
CA PHE A 82 -12.18 -1.91 -27.82
C PHE A 82 -13.45 -1.18 -27.40
N VAL A 83 -13.35 -0.22 -26.50
CA VAL A 83 -14.49 0.57 -25.99
C VAL A 83 -14.16 2.07 -26.09
N PRO A 84 -13.97 2.62 -27.30
CA PRO A 84 -13.29 3.90 -27.51
C PRO A 84 -13.96 5.08 -26.80
N VAL A 85 -15.29 5.17 -26.76
CA VAL A 85 -15.97 6.28 -26.06
C VAL A 85 -15.68 6.24 -24.56
N VAL A 86 -15.98 5.11 -23.92
CA VAL A 86 -15.78 4.94 -22.47
C VAL A 86 -14.29 4.92 -22.15
N GLY A 87 -13.49 4.20 -22.93
CA GLY A 87 -12.05 4.09 -22.73
C GLY A 87 -11.33 5.43 -22.79
N LEU A 88 -11.64 6.27 -23.77
CA LEU A 88 -11.07 7.62 -23.86
C LEU A 88 -11.50 8.51 -22.68
N ILE A 89 -12.79 8.48 -22.32
CA ILE A 89 -13.30 9.25 -21.19
C ILE A 89 -12.63 8.80 -19.89
N LEU A 90 -12.60 7.48 -19.62
CA LEU A 90 -11.97 6.96 -18.42
C LEU A 90 -10.46 7.22 -18.40
N TYR A 91 -9.78 7.09 -19.55
CA TYR A 91 -8.36 7.42 -19.65
C TYR A 91 -8.10 8.89 -19.33
N LEU A 92 -8.90 9.81 -19.86
CA LEU A 92 -8.78 11.24 -19.57
C LEU A 92 -9.11 11.58 -18.11
N LEU A 93 -10.05 10.85 -17.51
CA LEU A 93 -10.45 11.08 -16.12
C LEU A 93 -9.49 10.42 -15.10
N TRP A 94 -9.02 9.22 -15.38
CA TRP A 94 -8.31 8.38 -14.39
C TRP A 94 -6.82 8.24 -14.63
N ASN A 95 -6.34 8.44 -15.85
CA ASN A 95 -4.91 8.41 -16.12
C ASN A 95 -4.31 9.81 -15.94
N ALA A 96 -3.73 10.06 -14.78
CA ALA A 96 -3.07 11.31 -14.48
C ALA A 96 -1.59 11.30 -14.83
N ASP A 97 -1.17 12.25 -15.66
CA ASP A 97 0.25 12.47 -15.93
C ASP A 97 1.00 13.04 -14.71
N ARG A 98 0.27 13.55 -13.72
CA ARG A 98 0.80 14.15 -12.49
C ARG A 98 -0.20 13.97 -11.35
N PRO A 99 -0.14 12.84 -10.63
CA PRO A 99 -1.07 12.51 -9.55
C PRO A 99 -1.16 13.62 -8.49
N SER A 100 -0.05 14.12 -8.00
CA SER A 100 0.01 15.19 -6.99
C SER A 100 -0.75 16.43 -7.37
N LYS A 101 -0.65 16.89 -8.64
CA LYS A 101 -1.38 18.06 -9.09
C LYS A 101 -2.89 17.83 -9.05
N ARG A 102 -3.34 16.62 -9.35
CA ARG A 102 -4.75 16.25 -9.33
C ARG A 102 -5.28 16.05 -7.91
N LEU A 103 -4.45 15.53 -7.01
CA LEU A 103 -4.77 15.40 -5.58
C LEU A 103 -4.69 16.74 -4.83
N SER A 104 -4.30 17.82 -5.51
CA SER A 104 -4.03 19.13 -4.88
C SER A 104 -2.91 19.07 -3.82
N LEU A 105 -2.03 18.09 -3.95
CA LEU A 105 -0.85 17.98 -3.08
C LEU A 105 0.21 19.01 -3.52
N LYS A 106 0.84 19.64 -2.57
CA LYS A 106 2.05 20.44 -2.80
C LYS A 106 3.19 19.54 -3.26
N LYS A 107 4.17 20.10 -3.94
CA LYS A 107 5.41 19.37 -4.22
C LYS A 107 6.04 18.94 -2.90
N PRO A 108 6.67 17.76 -2.84
CA PRO A 108 7.42 17.35 -1.66
C PRO A 108 8.46 18.44 -1.34
N VAL A 109 8.51 18.87 -0.09
CA VAL A 109 9.62 19.70 0.40
C VAL A 109 10.74 18.72 0.73
N PRO A 110 11.94 18.84 0.12
CA PRO A 110 13.07 18.01 0.50
C PRO A 110 13.43 18.33 1.95
N ILE A 111 13.33 17.35 2.82
CA ILE A 111 13.92 17.45 4.16
C ILE A 111 15.38 17.02 4.00
N GLU A 112 16.26 18.02 3.92
CA GLU A 112 17.69 17.79 3.76
C GLU A 112 18.27 17.19 5.03
N GLU A 113 19.04 16.12 4.86
CA GLU A 113 19.77 15.54 5.98
C GLU A 113 21.01 16.40 6.28
N PRO A 114 21.28 16.73 7.57
CA PRO A 114 22.53 17.37 7.95
C PRO A 114 23.75 16.60 7.46
N MET A 115 24.84 17.30 7.14
CA MET A 115 26.08 16.67 6.61
C MET A 115 26.57 15.52 7.49
N ALA A 116 26.48 15.66 8.80
CA ALA A 116 26.85 14.61 9.75
C ALA A 116 25.99 13.34 9.58
N GLN A 117 24.70 13.47 9.30
CA GLN A 117 23.81 12.33 9.08
C GLN A 117 24.06 11.68 7.71
N GLN A 118 24.38 12.47 6.68
CA GLN A 118 24.78 11.94 5.38
C GLN A 118 26.09 11.13 5.47
N GLU A 119 27.06 11.59 6.25
CA GLU A 119 28.32 10.88 6.48
C GLU A 119 28.10 9.60 7.29
N LEU A 120 27.20 9.64 8.28
CA LEU A 120 26.82 8.48 9.06
C LEU A 120 26.17 7.41 8.16
N ALA A 121 25.25 7.79 7.27
CA ALA A 121 24.62 6.89 6.32
C ALA A 121 25.65 6.22 5.39
N ARG A 122 26.62 6.98 4.87
CA ARG A 122 27.74 6.43 4.07
C ARG A 122 28.59 5.44 4.87
N THR A 123 28.90 5.76 6.12
CA THR A 123 29.63 4.87 7.03
C THR A 123 28.84 3.59 7.30
N ASN A 124 27.53 3.68 7.47
CA ASN A 124 26.65 2.52 7.66
C ASN A 124 26.62 1.64 6.41
N LEU A 125 26.56 2.23 5.21
CA LEU A 125 26.64 1.49 3.93
C LEU A 125 27.97 0.73 3.79
N GLU A 126 29.09 1.34 4.14
CA GLU A 126 30.38 0.67 4.09
C GLU A 126 30.49 -0.47 5.11
N LYS A 127 29.92 -0.31 6.31
CA LYS A 127 29.81 -1.40 7.29
C LYS A 127 28.92 -2.55 6.79
N LEU A 128 27.77 -2.23 6.20
CA LEU A 128 26.90 -3.25 5.60
C LEU A 128 27.62 -4.00 4.47
N ARG A 129 28.40 -3.30 3.65
CA ARG A 129 29.21 -3.91 2.59
C ARG A 129 30.18 -4.95 3.12
N GLN A 130 30.74 -4.72 4.31
CA GLN A 130 31.68 -5.64 4.95
C GLN A 130 30.97 -6.81 5.61
N THR A 131 29.82 -6.59 6.23
CA THR A 131 29.09 -7.61 7.01
C THR A 131 28.09 -8.42 6.19
N ALA A 132 27.46 -7.80 5.17
CA ALA A 132 26.47 -8.44 4.32
C ALA A 132 26.60 -7.94 2.84
N PRO A 133 27.73 -8.30 2.16
CA PRO A 133 28.05 -7.79 0.81
C PRO A 133 26.99 -8.14 -0.24
N GLN A 134 26.25 -9.22 -0.08
CA GLN A 134 25.14 -9.61 -0.95
C GLN A 134 24.02 -8.56 -0.97
N TRP A 135 23.73 -7.94 0.20
CA TRP A 135 22.63 -7.00 0.38
C TRP A 135 23.03 -5.54 0.26
N TYR A 136 24.35 -5.26 0.25
CA TYR A 136 24.87 -3.90 0.02
C TYR A 136 24.27 -3.22 -1.22
N PRO A 137 24.15 -3.88 -2.40
CA PRO A 137 23.58 -3.20 -3.57
C PRO A 137 22.12 -2.79 -3.39
N VAL A 138 21.33 -3.51 -2.59
CA VAL A 138 19.94 -3.15 -2.23
C VAL A 138 19.94 -1.87 -1.41
N ALA A 139 20.72 -1.86 -0.32
CA ALA A 139 20.80 -0.69 0.56
C ALA A 139 21.36 0.53 -0.15
N ALA A 140 22.39 0.35 -0.99
CA ALA A 140 22.99 1.43 -1.79
C ALA A 140 22.03 1.96 -2.87
N TYR A 141 21.16 1.11 -3.43
CA TYR A 141 20.09 1.56 -4.33
C TYR A 141 19.07 2.42 -3.59
N LEU A 142 18.61 1.99 -2.45
CA LEU A 142 17.64 2.71 -1.63
C LEU A 142 18.21 4.05 -1.13
N ASP A 143 19.48 4.08 -0.73
CA ASP A 143 20.15 5.32 -0.31
C ASP A 143 20.20 6.34 -1.46
N ARG A 144 20.53 5.91 -2.69
CA ARG A 144 20.45 6.77 -3.88
C ARG A 144 19.04 7.27 -4.22
N LYS A 145 18.01 6.56 -3.77
CA LYS A 145 16.62 7.00 -3.86
C LYS A 145 16.21 7.96 -2.72
N GLY A 146 17.11 8.27 -1.81
CA GLY A 146 16.88 9.17 -0.70
C GLY A 146 16.37 8.49 0.57
N PHE A 147 16.56 7.18 0.69
CA PHE A 147 16.25 6.38 1.88
C PHE A 147 17.55 6.00 2.60
N PRO A 148 18.03 6.80 3.58
CA PRO A 148 19.30 6.55 4.24
C PRO A 148 19.28 5.28 5.07
N LEU A 149 20.45 4.63 5.19
CA LEU A 149 20.65 3.44 6.00
C LEU A 149 20.92 3.83 7.46
N TYR A 150 20.03 3.45 8.35
CA TYR A 150 20.15 3.67 9.79
C TYR A 150 20.79 2.48 10.50
N ARG A 151 21.42 2.78 11.63
CA ARG A 151 21.96 1.80 12.57
C ARG A 151 21.31 2.03 13.94
N ASN A 152 21.93 1.86 15.03
CA ASN A 152 21.51 2.21 16.39
C ASN A 152 19.96 2.25 16.58
N THR A 153 19.32 1.18 16.10
CA THR A 153 17.85 1.05 16.06
C THR A 153 17.48 -0.35 16.55
N GLN A 154 16.81 -0.42 17.69
CA GLN A 154 16.17 -1.67 18.11
C GLN A 154 14.91 -1.86 17.27
N LEU A 155 14.85 -2.95 16.53
CA LEU A 155 13.70 -3.31 15.71
C LEU A 155 13.03 -4.54 16.31
N HIS A 156 11.73 -4.39 16.61
CA HIS A 156 10.88 -5.45 17.15
C HIS A 156 9.84 -5.82 16.10
N TYR A 157 9.80 -7.10 15.73
CA TYR A 157 8.73 -7.65 14.91
C TYR A 157 7.54 -8.02 15.79
N LEU A 158 6.36 -7.55 15.43
CA LEU A 158 5.10 -7.78 16.14
C LEU A 158 4.24 -8.72 15.28
N PRO A 159 4.13 -10.00 15.67
CA PRO A 159 3.64 -11.06 14.78
C PRO A 159 2.14 -11.08 14.58
N THR A 160 1.36 -10.30 15.34
CA THR A 160 -0.10 -10.22 15.21
C THR A 160 -0.59 -8.78 15.26
N GLY A 161 -1.80 -8.54 14.70
CA GLY A 161 -2.43 -7.24 14.77
C GLY A 161 -2.76 -6.83 16.20
N GLU A 162 -3.11 -7.80 17.06
CA GLU A 162 -3.35 -7.60 18.49
C GLU A 162 -2.09 -7.08 19.18
N ALA A 163 -0.95 -7.77 18.99
CA ALA A 163 0.32 -7.38 19.57
C ALA A 163 0.78 -6.00 19.08
N TYR A 164 0.60 -5.74 17.77
CA TYR A 164 0.93 -4.46 17.16
C TYR A 164 0.11 -3.31 17.73
N LEU A 165 -1.21 -3.44 17.78
CA LEU A 165 -2.09 -2.37 18.23
C LEU A 165 -1.98 -2.13 19.74
N ASP A 166 -1.82 -3.18 20.53
CA ASP A 166 -1.69 -3.04 21.99
C ASP A 166 -0.35 -2.42 22.41
N ASP A 167 0.76 -2.86 21.80
CA ASP A 167 2.09 -2.28 22.01
C ASP A 167 2.10 -0.79 21.59
N MET A 168 1.57 -0.47 20.41
CA MET A 168 1.47 0.89 19.89
C MET A 168 0.66 1.81 20.83
N LEU A 169 -0.52 1.38 21.29
CA LEU A 169 -1.35 2.17 22.20
C LEU A 169 -0.66 2.39 23.54
N THR A 170 0.11 1.42 24.01
CA THR A 170 0.90 1.53 25.24
C THR A 170 1.99 2.60 25.11
N VAL A 171 2.71 2.60 23.99
CA VAL A 171 3.80 3.57 23.75
C VAL A 171 3.26 4.97 23.48
N LEU A 172 2.13 5.11 22.78
CA LEU A 172 1.47 6.41 22.59
C LEU A 172 1.18 7.14 23.92
N ASP A 173 0.87 6.38 24.95
CA ASP A 173 0.62 6.95 26.30
C ASP A 173 1.88 7.49 26.99
N THR A 174 3.06 7.18 26.49
CA THR A 174 4.33 7.71 27.03
C THR A 174 4.76 9.03 26.43
N ALA A 175 4.14 9.50 25.35
CA ALA A 175 4.53 10.67 24.58
C ALA A 175 4.65 11.94 25.44
N GLN A 176 5.71 12.74 25.18
CA GLN A 176 6.02 13.97 25.86
C GLN A 176 6.14 15.18 24.91
N ARG A 177 6.50 14.97 23.64
CA ARG A 177 6.80 16.01 22.66
C ARG A 177 5.76 16.03 21.55
N PHE A 178 5.63 14.92 20.83
CA PHE A 178 4.69 14.82 19.72
C PHE A 178 4.21 13.39 19.46
N ILE A 179 3.03 13.29 18.85
CA ILE A 179 2.43 12.07 18.32
C ILE A 179 2.00 12.34 16.88
N PHE A 180 2.50 11.53 15.95
CA PHE A 180 2.04 11.53 14.56
C PHE A 180 1.42 10.19 14.20
N VAL A 181 0.22 10.23 13.60
CA VAL A 181 -0.56 9.04 13.26
C VAL A 181 -1.09 9.15 11.83
N GLU A 182 -0.82 8.16 10.98
CA GLU A 182 -1.24 8.13 9.59
C GLU A 182 -1.71 6.73 9.22
N TYR A 183 -2.99 6.59 8.84
CA TYR A 183 -3.59 5.29 8.49
C TYR A 183 -4.57 5.38 7.34
N PHE A 184 -4.63 4.30 6.54
CA PHE A 184 -5.61 4.18 5.46
C PHE A 184 -7.04 4.00 6.00
N ILE A 185 -7.23 3.09 6.96
CA ILE A 185 -8.54 2.87 7.59
C ILE A 185 -8.50 3.27 9.05
N MET A 186 -9.44 4.14 9.41
CA MET A 186 -9.83 4.37 10.80
C MET A 186 -11.32 4.08 10.92
N ALA A 187 -11.70 3.26 11.89
CA ALA A 187 -13.06 2.83 12.10
C ALA A 187 -13.46 2.95 13.56
N GLU A 188 -14.68 3.43 13.81
CA GLU A 188 -15.29 3.42 15.14
C GLU A 188 -15.28 2.00 15.73
N GLY A 189 -14.88 1.84 16.99
CA GLY A 189 -14.74 0.59 17.73
C GLY A 189 -13.81 0.74 18.92
N GLN A 190 -13.52 -0.36 19.62
CA GLN A 190 -12.74 -0.36 20.86
C GLN A 190 -11.29 0.15 20.64
N ILE A 191 -10.66 -0.22 19.52
CA ILE A 191 -9.31 0.27 19.17
C ILE A 191 -9.33 1.78 18.94
N TRP A 192 -10.31 2.29 18.20
CA TRP A 192 -10.47 3.72 18.00
C TRP A 192 -10.71 4.47 19.30
N ASP A 193 -11.60 3.97 20.17
CA ASP A 193 -11.93 4.64 21.42
C ASP A 193 -10.70 4.77 22.32
N ARG A 194 -9.88 3.71 22.45
CA ARG A 194 -8.59 3.76 23.16
C ARG A 194 -7.61 4.77 22.55
N LEU A 195 -7.47 4.74 21.22
CA LEU A 195 -6.58 5.67 20.50
C LEU A 195 -7.03 7.11 20.69
N SER A 196 -8.29 7.42 20.43
CA SER A 196 -8.83 8.78 20.51
C SER A 196 -8.75 9.37 21.91
N GLU A 197 -8.99 8.56 22.95
CA GLU A 197 -8.82 8.96 24.34
C GLU A 197 -7.36 9.39 24.62
N ILE A 198 -6.38 8.59 24.18
CA ILE A 198 -4.95 8.91 24.35
C ILE A 198 -4.61 10.21 23.61
N LEU A 199 -4.99 10.33 22.33
CA LEU A 199 -4.68 11.51 21.51
C LEU A 199 -5.27 12.78 22.10
N CYS A 200 -6.56 12.76 22.51
CA CYS A 200 -7.22 13.89 23.15
C CYS A 200 -6.55 14.28 24.49
N ARG A 201 -6.20 13.30 25.32
CA ARG A 201 -5.56 13.54 26.60
C ARG A 201 -4.17 14.15 26.41
N LYS A 202 -3.34 13.60 25.52
CA LYS A 202 -2.00 14.08 25.22
C LYS A 202 -2.00 15.47 24.61
N SER A 203 -2.92 15.75 23.69
CA SER A 203 -3.09 17.10 23.13
C SER A 203 -3.43 18.14 24.20
N ARG A 204 -4.35 17.83 25.12
CA ARG A 204 -4.67 18.71 26.26
C ARG A 204 -3.50 18.91 27.23
N GLN A 205 -2.53 17.99 27.25
CA GLN A 205 -1.29 18.11 28.03
C GLN A 205 -0.20 18.93 27.32
N GLY A 206 -0.47 19.42 26.11
CA GLY A 206 0.47 20.24 25.33
C GLY A 206 1.39 19.44 24.40
N VAL A 207 1.16 18.14 24.23
CA VAL A 207 1.84 17.31 23.22
C VAL A 207 1.32 17.70 21.83
N GLU A 208 2.21 17.90 20.85
CA GLU A 208 1.84 18.13 19.45
C GLU A 208 1.23 16.86 18.88
N VAL A 209 -0.05 16.85 18.53
CA VAL A 209 -0.73 15.65 17.98
C VAL A 209 -1.24 15.93 16.58
N LYS A 210 -0.74 15.17 15.59
CA LYS A 210 -1.15 15.25 14.19
C LYS A 210 -1.67 13.91 13.69
N LEU A 211 -2.79 13.94 12.97
CA LEU A 211 -3.44 12.74 12.45
C LEU A 211 -3.79 12.92 10.98
N ILE A 212 -3.40 11.92 10.16
CA ILE A 212 -3.80 11.78 8.76
C ILE A 212 -4.58 10.48 8.60
N PHE A 213 -5.69 10.51 7.89
CA PHE A 213 -6.35 9.29 7.41
C PHE A 213 -6.91 9.46 6.01
N ASP A 214 -7.00 8.34 5.28
CA ASP A 214 -7.59 8.31 3.94
C ASP A 214 -9.12 8.30 4.02
N ASP A 215 -9.79 9.21 3.30
CA ASP A 215 -11.25 9.30 3.33
C ASP A 215 -11.93 8.06 2.74
N PHE A 216 -11.37 7.46 1.68
CA PHE A 216 -11.97 6.29 1.05
C PHE A 216 -11.96 5.05 1.96
N GLY A 217 -10.82 4.83 2.64
CA GLY A 217 -10.69 3.73 3.60
C GLY A 217 -11.62 3.89 4.82
N SER A 218 -11.86 5.14 5.23
CA SER A 218 -12.55 5.47 6.49
C SER A 218 -13.99 5.96 6.33
N MET A 219 -14.42 6.36 5.13
CA MET A 219 -15.67 7.13 4.87
C MET A 219 -16.98 6.46 5.33
N MET A 220 -17.03 5.15 5.36
CA MET A 220 -18.21 4.38 5.78
C MET A 220 -18.14 3.95 7.25
N ARG A 221 -17.01 4.19 7.91
CA ARG A 221 -16.64 3.58 9.18
C ARG A 221 -16.26 4.60 10.25
N MET A 222 -15.88 5.83 9.86
CA MET A 222 -15.50 6.91 10.76
C MET A 222 -16.55 8.02 10.71
N PRO A 223 -17.35 8.23 11.77
CA PRO A 223 -18.26 9.36 11.87
C PRO A 223 -17.52 10.70 11.94
N ASN A 224 -18.09 11.75 11.33
CA ASN A 224 -17.49 13.10 11.39
C ASN A 224 -17.42 13.63 12.82
N GLU A 225 -18.39 13.26 13.65
CA GLU A 225 -18.44 13.65 15.07
C GLU A 225 -17.17 13.22 15.82
N LYS A 226 -16.63 12.04 15.50
CA LYS A 226 -15.41 11.53 16.12
C LYS A 226 -14.16 12.33 15.69
N VAL A 227 -14.16 12.86 14.47
CA VAL A 227 -13.11 13.76 13.99
C VAL A 227 -13.23 15.14 14.65
N GLU A 228 -14.47 15.66 14.79
CA GLU A 228 -14.74 16.93 15.48
C GLU A 228 -14.31 16.84 16.97
N GLU A 229 -14.56 15.72 17.67
CA GLU A 229 -14.11 15.48 19.05
C GLU A 229 -12.59 15.59 19.19
N LEU A 230 -11.81 15.05 18.25
CA LEU A 230 -10.35 15.18 18.25
C LEU A 230 -9.92 16.64 18.04
N GLN A 231 -10.53 17.32 17.07
CA GLN A 231 -10.21 18.72 16.76
C GLN A 231 -10.55 19.67 17.91
N ASP A 232 -11.68 19.43 18.60
CA ASP A 232 -12.09 20.19 19.79
C ASP A 232 -11.12 19.96 20.97
N ALA A 233 -10.42 18.81 20.99
CA ALA A 233 -9.36 18.52 21.97
C ALA A 233 -7.99 19.12 21.60
N GLY A 234 -7.86 19.75 20.42
CA GLY A 234 -6.62 20.36 19.95
C GLY A 234 -5.77 19.48 19.03
N VAL A 235 -6.26 18.30 18.62
CA VAL A 235 -5.58 17.43 17.66
C VAL A 235 -5.69 18.02 16.26
N GLU A 236 -4.59 18.15 15.54
CA GLU A 236 -4.61 18.56 14.15
C GLU A 236 -4.94 17.36 13.24
N VAL A 237 -6.07 17.42 12.54
CA VAL A 237 -6.54 16.33 11.69
C VAL A 237 -6.58 16.75 10.22
N LYS A 238 -5.99 15.93 9.35
CA LYS A 238 -6.09 16.05 7.89
C LYS A 238 -6.66 14.78 7.28
N VAL A 239 -7.61 14.96 6.36
CA VAL A 239 -8.24 13.89 5.61
C VAL A 239 -7.61 13.83 4.23
N PHE A 240 -6.92 12.70 3.95
CA PHE A 240 -6.31 12.50 2.65
C PHE A 240 -7.39 12.22 1.60
N ASN A 241 -7.29 12.92 0.48
CA ASN A 241 -8.09 12.74 -0.72
C ASN A 241 -9.60 12.59 -0.43
N PRO A 242 -10.28 13.65 0.14
CA PRO A 242 -11.69 13.59 0.56
C PRO A 242 -12.65 13.28 -0.58
N VAL A 243 -13.49 12.27 -0.42
CA VAL A 243 -14.38 11.75 -1.47
C VAL A 243 -15.51 12.72 -1.85
N HIS A 244 -15.95 13.59 -0.94
CA HIS A 244 -17.03 14.56 -1.22
C HIS A 244 -16.63 15.71 -2.17
N HIS A 245 -15.33 15.95 -2.36
CA HIS A 245 -14.83 16.92 -3.34
C HIS A 245 -14.89 16.40 -4.79
N TYR A 246 -15.33 15.15 -5.01
CA TYR A 246 -15.21 14.43 -6.29
C TYR A 246 -16.40 14.49 -7.23
N VAL A 247 -17.47 15.18 -6.93
CA VAL A 247 -18.52 15.42 -7.94
C VAL A 247 -17.92 16.01 -9.23
N ASN A 248 -16.76 16.68 -9.11
CA ASN A 248 -16.03 17.27 -10.23
C ASN A 248 -14.69 16.60 -10.57
N ARG A 249 -14.23 15.57 -9.81
CA ARG A 249 -12.89 14.97 -9.98
C ARG A 249 -12.92 13.49 -9.62
N LEU A 250 -13.14 12.59 -10.56
CA LEU A 250 -13.30 11.13 -10.38
C LEU A 250 -11.98 10.38 -10.06
N TYR A 251 -11.17 10.86 -9.10
CA TYR A 251 -9.85 10.27 -8.78
C TYR A 251 -9.89 9.33 -7.59
N PHE A 252 -10.42 8.12 -7.79
CA PHE A 252 -10.48 7.09 -6.74
C PHE A 252 -9.19 6.32 -6.53
N ASN A 253 -8.33 6.29 -7.54
CA ASN A 253 -7.25 5.33 -7.60
C ASN A 253 -6.09 5.66 -6.66
N TYR A 254 -5.80 6.95 -6.47
CA TYR A 254 -4.67 7.36 -5.64
C TYR A 254 -5.09 7.43 -4.18
N ARG A 255 -4.50 6.55 -3.33
CA ARG A 255 -4.84 6.42 -1.92
C ARG A 255 -3.60 6.47 -1.05
N ASP A 256 -3.75 6.97 0.16
CA ASP A 256 -2.75 6.87 1.19
C ASP A 256 -2.96 5.56 1.95
N HIS A 257 -2.17 4.55 1.57
CA HIS A 257 -2.26 3.22 2.16
C HIS A 257 -1.22 2.98 3.26
N ARG A 258 -0.47 4.01 3.65
CA ARG A 258 0.54 3.94 4.70
C ARG A 258 -0.09 3.71 6.07
N LYS A 259 0.67 3.13 6.97
CA LYS A 259 0.37 2.95 8.38
C LYS A 259 1.61 3.37 9.14
N ILE A 260 1.53 4.56 9.73
CA ILE A 260 2.64 5.18 10.45
C ILE A 260 2.14 5.68 11.80
N THR A 261 2.85 5.34 12.86
CA THR A 261 2.72 5.99 14.17
C THR A 261 4.10 6.39 14.65
N CYS A 262 4.29 7.65 15.04
CA CYS A 262 5.55 8.15 15.57
C CYS A 262 5.32 8.81 16.93
N VAL A 263 6.20 8.51 17.86
CA VAL A 263 6.17 9.05 19.23
C VAL A 263 7.53 9.65 19.57
N ASP A 264 7.54 10.96 19.82
CA ASP A 264 8.70 11.74 20.24
C ASP A 264 9.95 11.64 19.35
N GLY A 265 9.81 11.07 18.13
CA GLY A 265 10.91 10.78 17.21
C GLY A 265 11.74 9.56 17.60
N ASP A 266 11.63 9.09 18.83
CA ASP A 266 12.40 7.97 19.37
C ASP A 266 11.78 6.61 19.01
N VAL A 267 10.46 6.55 18.87
CA VAL A 267 9.74 5.31 18.53
C VAL A 267 8.84 5.51 17.31
N ALA A 268 8.87 4.57 16.40
CA ALA A 268 7.98 4.56 15.25
C ALA A 268 7.46 3.15 14.92
N TYR A 269 6.28 3.10 14.33
CA TYR A 269 5.58 1.88 13.95
C TYR A 269 5.18 1.92 12.48
N THR A 270 5.30 0.78 11.79
CA THR A 270 4.67 0.53 10.50
C THR A 270 4.29 -0.94 10.36
N GLY A 271 3.37 -1.26 9.44
CA GLY A 271 2.91 -2.63 9.24
C GLY A 271 1.71 -2.74 8.32
N GLY A 272 0.99 -3.86 8.41
CA GLY A 272 -0.22 -4.12 7.63
C GLY A 272 -1.51 -3.65 8.32
N ALA A 273 -1.53 -3.61 9.67
CA ALA A 273 -2.74 -3.35 10.47
C ALA A 273 -3.24 -1.91 10.35
N ASN A 274 -4.55 -1.74 10.26
CA ASN A 274 -5.23 -0.45 10.37
C ASN A 274 -5.87 -0.26 11.76
N ILE A 275 -6.44 0.91 12.01
CA ILE A 275 -7.13 1.25 13.27
C ILE A 275 -8.59 0.80 13.19
N ALA A 276 -8.82 -0.48 13.44
CA ALA A 276 -10.16 -1.06 13.50
C ALA A 276 -10.13 -2.40 14.24
N ASP A 277 -11.26 -2.77 14.83
CA ASP A 277 -11.41 -3.92 15.73
C ASP A 277 -11.12 -5.26 15.07
N GLU A 278 -11.40 -5.44 13.77
CA GLU A 278 -11.07 -6.66 13.06
C GLU A 278 -9.58 -6.96 12.99
N TYR A 279 -8.70 -5.93 12.98
CA TYR A 279 -7.24 -6.13 12.96
C TYR A 279 -6.69 -6.62 14.29
N ALA A 280 -7.43 -6.38 15.38
CA ALA A 280 -7.13 -6.92 16.72
C ALA A 280 -7.96 -8.15 17.06
N ASN A 281 -8.66 -8.75 16.10
CA ASN A 281 -9.57 -9.88 16.28
C ASN A 281 -10.63 -9.69 17.40
N LEU A 282 -10.97 -8.44 17.71
CA LEU A 282 -12.08 -8.10 18.64
C LEU A 282 -13.44 -8.38 18.01
N ILE A 283 -13.50 -8.39 16.68
CA ILE A 283 -14.64 -8.81 15.89
C ILE A 283 -14.19 -9.79 14.81
N GLU A 284 -14.93 -10.89 14.63
CA GLU A 284 -14.66 -11.84 13.55
C GLU A 284 -15.33 -11.38 12.25
N ARG A 285 -14.52 -11.27 11.17
CA ARG A 285 -15.01 -10.83 9.86
C ARG A 285 -14.71 -11.82 8.74
N PHE A 286 -13.50 -12.37 8.69
CA PHE A 286 -13.02 -13.33 7.70
C PHE A 286 -12.23 -14.46 8.36
N GLY A 287 -12.78 -15.06 9.43
CA GLY A 287 -12.06 -15.91 10.32
C GLY A 287 -10.99 -15.13 11.12
N TYR A 288 -9.93 -15.80 11.54
CA TYR A 288 -8.81 -15.14 12.22
C TYR A 288 -8.10 -14.17 11.26
N TRP A 289 -8.01 -12.90 11.65
CA TRP A 289 -7.34 -11.85 10.90
C TRP A 289 -5.86 -11.80 11.31
N LYS A 290 -5.00 -12.35 10.45
CA LYS A 290 -3.55 -12.39 10.67
C LYS A 290 -2.91 -11.16 10.05
N ASP A 291 -2.47 -10.24 10.90
CA ASP A 291 -1.68 -9.07 10.49
C ASP A 291 -0.33 -9.05 11.22
N CYS A 292 0.51 -8.07 10.97
CA CYS A 292 1.80 -7.88 11.62
C CYS A 292 2.29 -6.44 11.46
N GLY A 293 3.36 -6.11 12.19
CA GLY A 293 4.06 -4.85 12.02
C GLY A 293 5.43 -4.87 12.67
N VAL A 294 6.10 -3.73 12.63
CA VAL A 294 7.39 -3.49 13.26
C VAL A 294 7.36 -2.23 14.10
N ARG A 295 8.07 -2.26 15.22
CA ARG A 295 8.40 -1.13 16.06
C ARG A 295 9.89 -0.86 15.94
N LEU A 296 10.23 0.40 15.69
CA LEU A 296 11.59 0.90 15.62
C LEU A 296 11.84 1.82 16.82
N GLU A 297 12.95 1.63 17.52
CA GLU A 297 13.40 2.54 18.58
C GLU A 297 14.80 3.05 18.25
N GLY A 298 14.97 4.35 18.15
CA GLY A 298 16.24 5.00 17.83
C GLY A 298 16.31 5.62 16.45
N GLU A 299 17.50 5.61 15.83
CA GLU A 299 17.78 6.37 14.59
C GLU A 299 16.81 6.06 13.43
N GLY A 300 16.39 4.79 13.27
CA GLY A 300 15.48 4.38 12.19
C GLY A 300 14.06 4.97 12.31
N ALA A 301 13.62 5.37 13.51
CA ALA A 301 12.32 6.00 13.70
C ALA A 301 12.20 7.32 12.91
N TRP A 302 13.33 7.98 12.65
CA TRP A 302 13.36 9.19 11.82
C TRP A 302 12.86 8.95 10.39
N GLY A 303 13.11 7.78 9.81
CA GLY A 303 12.65 7.46 8.46
C GLY A 303 11.12 7.59 8.32
N LEU A 304 10.37 7.00 9.24
CA LEU A 304 8.91 7.08 9.28
C LEU A 304 8.41 8.48 9.70
N THR A 305 9.08 9.12 10.68
CA THR A 305 8.76 10.50 11.10
C THR A 305 8.90 11.47 9.92
N ARG A 306 9.98 11.36 9.16
CA ARG A 306 10.21 12.15 7.95
C ARG A 306 9.13 11.89 6.89
N ALA A 307 8.74 10.63 6.69
CA ALA A 307 7.70 10.26 5.75
C ALA A 307 6.34 10.89 6.10
N PHE A 308 5.97 10.89 7.38
CA PHE A 308 4.78 11.57 7.87
C PHE A 308 4.84 13.09 7.65
N LEU A 309 5.92 13.75 8.06
CA LEU A 309 6.08 15.20 7.91
C LEU A 309 5.99 15.63 6.44
N GLN A 310 6.62 14.89 5.53
CA GLN A 310 6.53 15.15 4.10
C GLN A 310 5.09 15.07 3.58
N MET A 311 4.29 14.09 4.03
CA MET A 311 2.88 14.02 3.61
C MET A 311 2.05 15.11 4.26
N TRP A 312 2.27 15.40 5.53
CA TRP A 312 1.61 16.49 6.24
C TRP A 312 1.74 17.82 5.51
N GLU A 313 2.96 18.16 5.09
CA GLU A 313 3.25 19.40 4.35
C GLU A 313 2.72 19.36 2.92
N ARG A 314 2.80 18.22 2.24
CA ARG A 314 2.18 18.06 0.92
C ARG A 314 0.67 18.31 0.95
N MET A 315 0.00 17.96 2.05
CA MET A 315 -1.42 18.24 2.29
C MET A 315 -1.67 19.68 2.77
N GLY A 316 -0.66 20.56 2.73
CA GLY A 316 -0.77 21.96 3.14
C GLY A 316 -0.74 22.18 4.65
N GLY A 317 -0.21 21.22 5.40
CA GLY A 317 0.16 21.41 6.81
C GLY A 317 1.50 22.13 6.93
N GLU A 318 1.83 22.51 8.14
CA GLU A 318 3.11 23.10 8.50
C GLU A 318 3.69 22.33 9.69
N ALA A 319 5.00 22.12 9.70
CA ALA A 319 5.70 21.66 10.88
C ALA A 319 5.71 22.80 11.91
N GLN A 320 5.42 22.51 13.18
CA GLN A 320 5.41 23.54 14.23
C GLN A 320 6.82 23.92 14.68
N HIS A 321 7.79 23.05 14.43
CA HIS A 321 9.19 23.20 14.83
C HIS A 321 10.12 22.93 13.66
N GLU A 322 11.39 23.32 13.80
CA GLU A 322 12.45 22.89 12.87
C GLU A 322 12.57 21.35 12.86
N TYR A 323 12.97 20.77 11.72
CA TYR A 323 13.01 19.30 11.56
C TYR A 323 13.89 18.58 12.57
N ASP A 324 14.95 19.23 13.06
CA ASP A 324 15.81 18.66 14.09
C ASP A 324 15.10 18.41 15.42
N TYR A 325 14.03 19.16 15.71
CA TYR A 325 13.17 18.90 16.88
C TYR A 325 12.51 17.51 16.82
N TYR A 326 12.18 17.04 15.63
CA TYR A 326 11.49 15.76 15.43
C TYR A 326 12.42 14.55 15.34
N ARG A 327 13.75 14.78 15.40
CA ARG A 327 14.72 13.68 15.37
C ARG A 327 14.75 12.90 16.67
N PRO A 328 15.17 11.62 16.61
CA PRO A 328 15.34 10.80 17.79
C PRO A 328 16.39 11.38 18.73
N LEU A 329 16.12 11.33 20.02
CA LEU A 329 17.04 11.70 21.09
C LEU A 329 17.76 10.48 21.68
N HIS A 330 17.16 9.29 21.54
CA HIS A 330 17.73 8.03 22.00
C HIS A 330 18.39 7.27 20.85
N HIS A 331 19.59 6.79 21.10
CA HIS A 331 20.41 6.03 20.14
C HIS A 331 20.85 4.71 20.77
N PRO A 332 19.96 3.70 20.90
CA PRO A 332 20.28 2.45 21.56
C PRO A 332 21.36 1.70 20.77
N ALA A 333 22.30 1.09 21.48
CA ALA A 333 23.23 0.18 20.84
C ALA A 333 22.46 -1.05 20.33
N ALA A 334 22.42 -1.24 19.00
CA ALA A 334 21.68 -2.30 18.36
C ALA A 334 22.50 -2.95 17.24
N GLN A 335 22.16 -4.20 16.93
CA GLN A 335 22.75 -4.94 15.82
C GLN A 335 22.00 -4.69 14.52
N GLY A 336 22.71 -4.80 13.39
CA GLY A 336 22.14 -4.70 12.06
C GLY A 336 21.83 -3.28 11.62
N PHE A 337 21.00 -3.17 10.58
CA PHE A 337 20.66 -1.92 9.93
C PHE A 337 19.21 -1.95 9.49
N CYS A 338 18.64 -0.76 9.26
CA CYS A 338 17.31 -0.63 8.68
C CYS A 338 17.19 0.60 7.77
N GLN A 339 16.20 0.56 6.85
CA GLN A 339 15.86 1.66 5.94
C GLN A 339 14.35 1.73 5.77
N THR A 340 13.79 2.91 5.98
CA THR A 340 12.39 3.17 5.64
C THR A 340 12.28 3.43 4.14
N VAL A 341 11.47 2.64 3.46
CA VAL A 341 11.11 2.82 2.06
C VAL A 341 9.73 3.43 1.96
N VAL A 342 9.63 4.52 1.20
CA VAL A 342 8.37 5.21 0.90
C VAL A 342 8.18 5.21 -0.60
N ASP A 343 6.98 4.93 -1.05
CA ASP A 343 6.63 4.92 -2.47
C ASP A 343 5.33 5.68 -2.72
N GLY A 344 5.11 6.08 -3.96
CA GLY A 344 3.90 6.78 -4.33
C GLY A 344 3.71 6.92 -5.83
N PRO A 345 2.51 7.25 -6.28
CA PRO A 345 2.19 7.36 -7.71
C PRO A 345 2.96 8.45 -8.44
N ASP A 346 3.61 9.39 -7.73
CA ASP A 346 4.47 10.42 -8.33
C ASP A 346 5.85 9.88 -8.72
N ASP A 347 6.26 8.74 -8.15
CA ASP A 347 7.56 8.12 -8.36
C ASP A 347 7.59 7.24 -9.62
N ASN A 348 6.42 6.95 -10.19
CA ASN A 348 6.28 6.16 -11.41
C ASN A 348 7.11 6.74 -12.58
N PRO A 349 7.86 5.92 -13.31
CA PRO A 349 7.91 4.46 -13.28
C PRO A 349 9.01 3.86 -12.38
N ASN A 350 9.61 4.62 -11.49
CA ASN A 350 10.77 4.23 -10.69
C ASN A 350 10.37 3.87 -9.25
N ASN A 351 9.42 2.95 -9.11
CA ASN A 351 8.81 2.54 -7.87
C ASN A 351 9.81 1.81 -6.95
N ALA A 352 10.20 2.44 -5.86
CA ALA A 352 11.23 1.92 -4.97
C ALA A 352 10.82 0.63 -4.26
N ALA A 353 9.52 0.47 -3.94
CA ALA A 353 9.01 -0.73 -3.28
C ALA A 353 9.01 -1.96 -4.22
N GLU A 354 8.58 -1.78 -5.47
CA GLU A 354 8.62 -2.83 -6.49
C GLU A 354 10.06 -3.25 -6.81
N ASP A 355 10.95 -2.27 -7.02
CA ASP A 355 12.37 -2.49 -7.25
C ASP A 355 13.05 -3.19 -6.07
N LEU A 356 12.67 -2.85 -4.83
CA LEU A 356 13.14 -3.53 -3.63
C LEU A 356 12.77 -5.01 -3.66
N PHE A 357 11.50 -5.34 -3.90
CA PHE A 357 11.05 -6.73 -3.92
C PHE A 357 11.71 -7.52 -5.04
N LEU A 358 11.84 -6.94 -6.24
CA LEU A 358 12.59 -7.55 -7.35
C LEU A 358 14.04 -7.84 -6.96
N GLN A 359 14.70 -6.92 -6.27
CA GLN A 359 16.09 -7.13 -5.82
C GLN A 359 16.20 -8.19 -4.72
N LEU A 360 15.28 -8.22 -3.73
CA LEU A 360 15.27 -9.24 -2.69
C LEU A 360 15.10 -10.64 -3.30
N ILE A 361 14.13 -10.80 -4.21
CA ILE A 361 13.88 -12.09 -4.88
C ILE A 361 15.07 -12.51 -5.76
N SER A 362 15.58 -11.58 -6.59
CA SER A 362 16.64 -11.92 -7.56
C SER A 362 18.00 -12.13 -6.95
N ARG A 363 18.26 -11.63 -5.73
CA ARG A 363 19.54 -11.77 -5.02
C ARG A 363 19.56 -12.92 -4.01
N ALA A 364 18.41 -13.42 -3.63
CA ALA A 364 18.31 -14.54 -2.72
C ALA A 364 19.00 -15.78 -3.30
N ARG A 365 19.69 -16.54 -2.43
CA ARG A 365 20.47 -17.74 -2.78
C ARG A 365 19.86 -19.01 -2.23
N HIS A 366 19.08 -18.91 -1.14
CA HIS A 366 18.57 -20.04 -0.40
C HIS A 366 17.05 -20.00 -0.22
N THR A 367 16.51 -18.87 0.26
CA THR A 367 15.09 -18.79 0.62
C THR A 367 14.49 -17.44 0.31
N VAL A 368 13.25 -17.43 -0.17
CA VAL A 368 12.39 -16.24 -0.28
C VAL A 368 11.01 -16.59 0.23
N TYR A 369 10.62 -16.04 1.38
CA TYR A 369 9.28 -16.22 1.94
C TYR A 369 8.53 -14.89 1.88
N ILE A 370 7.32 -14.91 1.35
CA ILE A 370 6.50 -13.71 1.13
C ILE A 370 5.12 -13.95 1.70
N THR A 371 4.68 -13.05 2.57
CA THR A 371 3.29 -12.99 3.03
C THR A 371 2.58 -11.82 2.37
N THR A 372 1.43 -12.06 1.75
CA THR A 372 0.65 -10.99 1.10
C THR A 372 -0.83 -11.36 1.00
N PRO A 373 -1.76 -10.43 1.24
CA PRO A 373 -3.20 -10.66 1.04
C PRO A 373 -3.58 -10.77 -0.43
N TYR A 374 -2.87 -10.08 -1.30
CA TYR A 374 -3.18 -9.95 -2.71
C TYR A 374 -1.96 -10.28 -3.57
N LEU A 375 -2.23 -10.94 -4.70
CA LEU A 375 -1.21 -11.29 -5.70
C LEU A 375 -1.76 -10.91 -7.07
N ALA A 376 -1.35 -9.74 -7.56
CA ALA A 376 -1.69 -9.26 -8.88
C ALA A 376 -0.46 -8.54 -9.44
N ILE A 377 0.51 -9.35 -9.87
CA ILE A 377 1.87 -8.93 -10.21
C ILE A 377 2.06 -8.77 -11.72
N ASP A 378 3.05 -7.99 -12.08
CA ASP A 378 3.47 -7.83 -13.45
C ASP A 378 4.42 -8.94 -13.93
N GLU A 379 4.77 -8.92 -15.20
CA GLU A 379 5.64 -9.91 -15.83
C GLU A 379 7.05 -9.97 -15.20
N PRO A 380 7.74 -8.85 -14.93
CA PRO A 380 9.03 -8.86 -14.24
C PRO A 380 9.00 -9.54 -12.88
N MET A 381 8.00 -9.26 -12.05
CA MET A 381 7.85 -9.84 -10.72
C MET A 381 7.55 -11.34 -10.79
N LEU A 382 6.63 -11.75 -11.69
CA LEU A 382 6.32 -13.15 -11.93
C LEU A 382 7.57 -13.92 -12.40
N LYS A 383 8.30 -13.35 -13.36
CA LYS A 383 9.54 -13.94 -13.88
C LYS A 383 10.63 -14.05 -12.81
N ALA A 384 10.77 -13.06 -11.93
CA ALA A 384 11.74 -13.10 -10.84
C ALA A 384 11.44 -14.24 -9.87
N LEU A 385 10.17 -14.44 -9.46
CA LEU A 385 9.74 -15.54 -8.59
C LEU A 385 10.01 -16.91 -9.22
N CYS A 386 9.59 -17.08 -10.48
CA CYS A 386 9.81 -18.34 -11.22
C CYS A 386 11.30 -18.65 -11.38
N LEU A 387 12.09 -17.66 -11.80
CA LEU A 387 13.52 -17.85 -12.04
C LEU A 387 14.29 -18.16 -10.75
N ALA A 388 13.95 -17.52 -9.65
CA ALA A 388 14.54 -17.81 -8.35
C ALA A 388 14.26 -19.26 -7.94
N ALA A 389 13.01 -19.71 -8.05
CA ALA A 389 12.61 -21.08 -7.71
C ALA A 389 13.24 -22.13 -8.65
N ASP A 390 13.25 -21.90 -9.97
CA ASP A 390 13.93 -22.77 -10.94
C ASP A 390 15.45 -22.84 -10.72
N SER A 391 16.03 -21.80 -10.12
CA SER A 391 17.46 -21.78 -9.76
C SER A 391 17.76 -22.47 -8.42
N GLY A 392 16.76 -23.05 -7.77
CA GLY A 392 16.92 -23.83 -6.53
C GLY A 392 16.70 -23.03 -5.24
N VAL A 393 16.25 -21.77 -5.32
CA VAL A 393 15.81 -20.99 -4.14
C VAL A 393 14.47 -21.54 -3.64
N ASP A 394 14.32 -21.77 -2.34
CA ASP A 394 13.04 -22.16 -1.75
C ASP A 394 12.10 -20.94 -1.66
N VAL A 395 11.27 -20.75 -2.69
CA VAL A 395 10.32 -19.64 -2.78
C VAL A 395 8.96 -20.06 -2.23
N ARG A 396 8.48 -19.35 -1.21
CA ARG A 396 7.19 -19.63 -0.56
C ARG A 396 6.32 -18.39 -0.52
N LEU A 397 5.07 -18.52 -0.98
CA LEU A 397 4.03 -17.50 -0.87
C LEU A 397 3.00 -17.93 0.17
N ILE A 398 2.68 -17.05 1.10
CA ILE A 398 1.69 -17.28 2.17
C ILE A 398 0.52 -16.32 1.93
N MET A 399 -0.65 -16.88 1.65
CA MET A 399 -1.81 -16.16 1.18
C MET A 399 -3.06 -16.47 2.01
N PRO A 400 -4.14 -15.65 1.93
CA PRO A 400 -5.39 -15.92 2.64
C PRO A 400 -6.03 -17.25 2.25
N GLY A 401 -6.58 -17.96 3.24
CA GLY A 401 -7.53 -19.06 3.01
C GLY A 401 -8.96 -18.54 2.85
N ILE A 402 -9.30 -17.47 3.58
CA ILE A 402 -10.59 -16.76 3.47
C ILE A 402 -10.29 -15.33 3.01
N PRO A 403 -10.48 -15.00 1.72
CA PRO A 403 -10.17 -13.68 1.20
C PRO A 403 -11.28 -12.67 1.50
N ASP A 404 -10.91 -11.41 1.76
CA ASP A 404 -11.81 -10.27 1.91
C ASP A 404 -12.34 -9.78 0.54
N HIS A 405 -11.50 -9.82 -0.51
CA HIS A 405 -11.83 -9.41 -1.87
C HIS A 405 -11.83 -10.61 -2.83
N LYS A 406 -13.02 -11.19 -3.08
CA LYS A 406 -13.18 -12.40 -3.90
C LYS A 406 -12.64 -12.26 -5.33
N PHE A 407 -12.83 -11.11 -5.96
CA PHE A 407 -12.34 -10.88 -7.34
C PHE A 407 -10.82 -10.77 -7.40
N ALA A 408 -10.18 -10.04 -6.48
CA ALA A 408 -8.73 -9.98 -6.37
C ALA A 408 -8.12 -11.36 -6.09
N TYR A 409 -8.80 -12.18 -5.29
CA TYR A 409 -8.36 -13.55 -5.05
C TYR A 409 -8.48 -14.46 -6.28
N LEU A 410 -9.50 -14.29 -7.13
CA LEU A 410 -9.58 -15.00 -8.41
C LEU A 410 -8.44 -14.62 -9.34
N VAL A 411 -8.01 -13.36 -9.33
CA VAL A 411 -6.81 -12.93 -10.07
C VAL A 411 -5.57 -13.61 -9.50
N ALA A 412 -5.38 -13.61 -8.17
CA ALA A 412 -4.28 -14.30 -7.53
C ALA A 412 -4.21 -15.79 -7.90
N GLU A 413 -5.35 -16.48 -7.86
CA GLU A 413 -5.45 -17.89 -8.25
C GLU A 413 -5.02 -18.15 -9.71
N SER A 414 -5.13 -17.18 -10.60
CA SER A 414 -4.73 -17.33 -12.01
C SER A 414 -3.22 -17.43 -12.21
N TYR A 415 -2.42 -16.99 -11.22
CA TYR A 415 -0.96 -17.13 -11.23
C TYR A 415 -0.49 -18.46 -10.63
N PHE A 416 -1.31 -19.15 -9.83
CA PHE A 416 -0.89 -20.31 -9.04
C PHE A 416 -0.34 -21.46 -9.88
N SER A 417 -1.00 -21.79 -10.99
CA SER A 417 -0.55 -22.89 -11.86
C SER A 417 0.85 -22.62 -12.40
N GLU A 418 1.08 -21.43 -12.95
CA GLU A 418 2.36 -21.00 -13.52
C GLU A 418 3.46 -20.98 -12.44
N LEU A 419 3.18 -20.41 -11.28
CA LEU A 419 4.13 -20.36 -10.16
C LEU A 419 4.50 -21.77 -9.65
N MET A 420 3.52 -22.67 -9.53
CA MET A 420 3.77 -24.06 -9.09
C MET A 420 4.53 -24.88 -10.14
N GLU A 421 4.29 -24.65 -11.44
CA GLU A 421 5.08 -25.27 -12.53
C GLU A 421 6.57 -24.93 -12.41
N HIS A 422 6.88 -23.73 -11.88
CA HIS A 422 8.22 -23.27 -11.57
C HIS A 422 8.65 -23.50 -10.11
N HIS A 423 8.04 -24.49 -9.43
CA HIS A 423 8.43 -24.94 -8.09
C HIS A 423 8.18 -23.95 -6.95
N VAL A 424 7.48 -22.83 -7.16
CA VAL A 424 7.05 -21.93 -6.10
C VAL A 424 6.00 -22.61 -5.21
N LYS A 425 6.21 -22.63 -3.90
CA LYS A 425 5.30 -23.24 -2.94
C LYS A 425 4.27 -22.19 -2.46
N ILE A 426 2.99 -22.49 -2.60
CA ILE A 426 1.90 -21.58 -2.22
C ILE A 426 1.15 -22.18 -1.03
N TYR A 427 1.12 -21.45 0.06
CA TYR A 427 0.42 -21.79 1.30
C TYR A 427 -0.82 -20.92 1.45
N THR A 428 -1.97 -21.53 1.71
CA THR A 428 -3.23 -20.82 1.99
C THR A 428 -3.60 -20.97 3.45
N PHE A 429 -3.62 -19.86 4.19
CA PHE A 429 -3.85 -19.83 5.63
C PHE A 429 -5.27 -20.24 6.00
N THR A 430 -5.45 -21.45 6.50
CA THR A 430 -6.78 -22.03 6.70
C THR A 430 -7.62 -21.37 7.79
N PRO A 431 -7.05 -20.79 8.87
CA PRO A 431 -7.84 -20.15 9.91
C PRO A 431 -8.57 -18.86 9.47
N GLY A 432 -8.13 -18.22 8.37
CA GLY A 432 -8.78 -16.97 7.99
C GLY A 432 -8.04 -16.14 6.94
N LEU A 433 -8.05 -14.83 7.16
CA LEU A 433 -7.42 -13.84 6.31
C LEU A 433 -5.96 -13.61 6.72
N ILE A 434 -5.05 -13.66 5.76
CA ILE A 434 -3.71 -13.08 5.87
C ILE A 434 -3.80 -11.64 5.37
N HIS A 435 -3.38 -10.68 6.19
CA HIS A 435 -3.30 -9.28 5.80
C HIS A 435 -1.92 -8.66 6.05
N GLY A 436 -1.01 -9.35 6.73
CA GLY A 436 0.40 -8.96 6.84
C GLY A 436 1.08 -8.92 5.46
N LYS A 437 2.04 -8.00 5.29
CA LYS A 437 2.84 -7.84 4.09
C LYS A 437 4.30 -7.88 4.50
N THR A 438 4.92 -9.02 4.29
CA THR A 438 6.30 -9.25 4.69
C THR A 438 7.06 -10.02 3.63
N VAL A 439 8.36 -9.75 3.55
CA VAL A 439 9.31 -10.50 2.73
C VAL A 439 10.49 -10.89 3.61
N LEU A 440 10.93 -12.13 3.51
CA LEU A 440 12.14 -12.62 4.16
C LEU A 440 13.03 -13.28 3.11
N ALA A 441 14.26 -12.79 2.95
CA ALA A 441 15.24 -13.33 2.01
C ALA A 441 16.45 -13.86 2.76
N ASP A 442 16.84 -15.11 2.49
CA ASP A 442 18.00 -15.85 3.01
C ASP A 442 18.13 -15.85 4.55
N ARG A 443 17.09 -15.50 5.30
CA ARG A 443 17.11 -15.26 6.74
C ARG A 443 18.11 -14.17 7.16
N GLU A 444 18.43 -13.26 6.27
CA GLU A 444 19.38 -12.18 6.46
C GLU A 444 18.75 -10.80 6.30
N VAL A 445 17.71 -10.71 5.45
CA VAL A 445 16.98 -9.46 5.18
C VAL A 445 15.49 -9.68 5.30
N GLY A 446 14.84 -8.84 6.10
CA GLY A 446 13.41 -8.80 6.25
C GLY A 446 12.81 -7.49 5.71
N PHE A 447 11.56 -7.54 5.31
CA PHE A 447 10.71 -6.38 5.03
C PHE A 447 9.37 -6.57 5.73
N ALA A 448 8.85 -5.49 6.33
CA ALA A 448 7.48 -5.42 6.83
C ALA A 448 6.90 -4.03 6.60
N GLY A 449 5.65 -3.94 6.13
CA GLY A 449 5.05 -2.65 5.82
C GLY A 449 3.63 -2.73 5.28
N SER A 450 3.24 -1.73 4.51
CA SER A 450 1.90 -1.62 3.91
C SER A 450 1.81 -2.18 2.49
N VAL A 451 2.93 -2.51 1.84
CA VAL A 451 3.05 -2.83 0.40
C VAL A 451 2.53 -4.23 0.08
N ASN A 452 1.43 -4.34 -0.65
CA ASN A 452 0.95 -5.61 -1.19
C ASN A 452 1.71 -5.99 -2.49
N MET A 453 1.66 -7.27 -2.85
CA MET A 453 2.14 -7.76 -4.15
C MET A 453 1.08 -7.53 -5.25
N ASP A 454 0.71 -6.25 -5.47
CA ASP A 454 -0.30 -5.90 -6.47
C ASP A 454 -0.01 -4.55 -7.17
N TYR A 455 -0.65 -4.36 -8.34
CA TYR A 455 -0.52 -3.13 -9.12
C TYR A 455 -0.94 -1.86 -8.37
N ARG A 456 -1.90 -1.95 -7.44
CA ARG A 456 -2.35 -0.76 -6.72
C ARG A 456 -1.28 -0.27 -5.78
N SER A 457 -0.65 -1.18 -5.03
CA SER A 457 0.45 -0.84 -4.14
C SER A 457 1.65 -0.33 -4.91
N PHE A 458 2.02 -0.97 -6.03
CA PHE A 458 3.19 -0.56 -6.78
C PHE A 458 3.00 0.68 -7.65
N GLN A 459 1.77 1.03 -8.09
CA GLN A 459 1.57 2.07 -9.10
C GLN A 459 0.63 3.21 -8.67
N LEU A 460 -0.24 3.00 -7.68
CA LEU A 460 -1.37 3.89 -7.42
C LEU A 460 -1.45 4.41 -5.98
N HIS A 461 -0.89 3.68 -5.01
CA HIS A 461 -0.97 4.03 -3.61
C HIS A 461 0.30 4.71 -3.11
N PHE A 462 0.15 5.56 -2.09
CA PHE A 462 1.25 5.91 -1.23
C PHE A 462 1.44 4.76 -0.23
N GLU A 463 2.63 4.20 -0.19
CA GLU A 463 2.98 3.04 0.61
C GLU A 463 4.23 3.33 1.44
N CYS A 464 4.43 2.56 2.50
CA CYS A 464 5.67 2.58 3.27
C CYS A 464 5.99 1.20 3.85
N GLY A 465 7.23 1.01 4.20
CA GLY A 465 7.67 -0.18 4.93
C GLY A 465 9.10 -0.05 5.36
N GLU A 466 9.50 -0.96 6.20
CA GLU A 466 10.85 -1.04 6.73
C GLU A 466 11.56 -2.26 6.19
N VAL A 467 12.72 -2.06 5.57
CA VAL A 467 13.65 -3.14 5.22
C VAL A 467 14.77 -3.16 6.26
N PHE A 468 15.11 -4.34 6.74
CA PHE A 468 16.05 -4.52 7.83
C PHE A 468 17.02 -5.67 7.57
N TYR A 469 18.29 -5.48 7.95
CA TYR A 469 19.42 -6.33 7.60
C TYR A 469 20.14 -6.79 8.85
N GLY A 470 20.25 -8.10 9.06
CA GLY A 470 21.02 -8.69 10.15
C GLY A 470 20.58 -8.26 11.56
N VAL A 471 19.28 -7.99 11.75
CA VAL A 471 18.70 -7.64 13.06
C VAL A 471 18.06 -8.86 13.71
N PRO A 472 17.98 -8.92 15.05
CA PRO A 472 17.35 -10.05 15.76
C PRO A 472 15.89 -10.29 15.38
N ALA A 473 15.15 -9.27 14.97
CA ALA A 473 13.76 -9.39 14.53
C ALA A 473 13.55 -10.30 13.31
N ILE A 474 14.59 -10.62 12.56
CA ILE A 474 14.55 -11.58 11.45
C ILE A 474 14.17 -12.98 11.94
N GLU A 475 14.68 -13.41 13.09
CA GLU A 475 14.32 -14.71 13.68
C GLU A 475 12.84 -14.74 14.08
N ALA A 476 12.33 -13.66 14.68
CA ALA A 476 10.92 -13.55 15.04
C ALA A 476 10.00 -13.55 13.79
N LEU A 477 10.42 -12.89 12.71
CA LEU A 477 9.71 -12.93 11.43
C LEU A 477 9.71 -14.35 10.84
N LEU A 478 10.85 -15.06 10.85
CA LEU A 478 10.95 -16.43 10.38
C LEU A 478 10.04 -17.36 11.17
N GLU A 479 10.09 -17.29 12.51
CA GLU A 479 9.25 -18.10 13.40
C GLU A 479 7.75 -17.85 13.12
N ASP A 480 7.35 -16.59 12.94
CA ASP A 480 5.97 -16.25 12.61
C ASP A 480 5.55 -16.81 11.24
N MET A 481 6.41 -16.73 10.22
CA MET A 481 6.14 -17.31 8.91
C MET A 481 6.03 -18.84 8.96
N ASP A 482 6.93 -19.51 9.69
CA ASP A 482 6.89 -20.97 9.87
C ASP A 482 5.63 -21.40 10.63
N ASN A 483 5.26 -20.70 11.70
CA ASN A 483 4.02 -20.92 12.44
C ASN A 483 2.79 -20.72 11.57
N THR A 484 2.80 -19.68 10.73
CA THR A 484 1.70 -19.40 9.79
C THR A 484 1.59 -20.49 8.74
N MET A 485 2.70 -20.96 8.17
CA MET A 485 2.73 -22.06 7.20
C MET A 485 2.27 -23.38 7.82
N SER A 486 2.61 -23.67 9.09
CA SER A 486 2.15 -24.87 9.81
C SER A 486 0.62 -24.93 9.94
N ARG A 487 -0.05 -23.78 9.93
CA ARG A 487 -1.52 -23.60 9.97
C ARG A 487 -2.15 -23.38 8.58
N SER A 488 -1.37 -23.55 7.53
CA SER A 488 -1.78 -23.31 6.16
C SER A 488 -1.87 -24.61 5.37
N ALA A 489 -2.71 -24.61 4.35
CA ALA A 489 -2.79 -25.70 3.40
C ALA A 489 -1.85 -25.43 2.21
N LEU A 490 -0.92 -26.35 1.95
CA LEU A 490 -0.10 -26.30 0.75
C LEU A 490 -0.98 -26.51 -0.49
N MET A 491 -0.88 -25.60 -1.45
CA MET A 491 -1.55 -25.71 -2.75
C MET A 491 -0.79 -26.75 -3.60
N THR A 492 -1.55 -27.68 -4.17
CA THR A 492 -1.01 -28.73 -5.06
C THR A 492 -1.75 -28.71 -6.41
N PRO A 493 -1.17 -29.29 -7.47
CA PRO A 493 -1.86 -29.43 -8.77
C PRO A 493 -3.22 -30.11 -8.64
N GLU A 494 -3.36 -31.12 -7.77
CA GLU A 494 -4.61 -31.84 -7.54
C GLU A 494 -5.68 -30.92 -6.92
N ARG A 495 -5.31 -30.11 -5.92
CA ARG A 495 -6.22 -29.10 -5.34
C ARG A 495 -6.63 -28.04 -6.37
N MET A 496 -5.71 -27.62 -7.23
CA MET A 496 -6.03 -26.70 -8.32
C MET A 496 -6.98 -27.34 -9.35
N ALA A 497 -6.80 -28.61 -9.68
CA ALA A 497 -7.67 -29.34 -10.61
C ALA A 497 -9.10 -29.50 -10.09
N GLN A 498 -9.30 -29.61 -8.77
CA GLN A 498 -10.62 -29.70 -8.14
C GLN A 498 -11.43 -28.40 -8.21
N ARG A 499 -10.80 -27.27 -8.56
CA ARG A 499 -11.51 -25.99 -8.66
C ARG A 499 -12.42 -25.94 -9.88
N PRO A 500 -13.62 -25.35 -9.74
CA PRO A 500 -14.56 -25.22 -10.87
C PRO A 500 -13.92 -24.48 -12.05
N VAL A 501 -14.19 -24.96 -13.26
CA VAL A 501 -13.63 -24.40 -14.51
C VAL A 501 -13.94 -22.90 -14.66
N TRP A 502 -15.16 -22.49 -14.26
CA TRP A 502 -15.55 -21.09 -14.33
C TRP A 502 -14.63 -20.15 -13.50
N ARG A 503 -14.08 -20.62 -12.35
CA ARG A 503 -13.14 -19.83 -11.56
C ARG A 503 -11.84 -19.59 -12.32
N ARG A 504 -11.33 -20.61 -13.02
CA ARG A 504 -10.12 -20.49 -13.85
C ARG A 504 -10.35 -19.51 -15.01
N VAL A 505 -11.46 -19.67 -15.73
CA VAL A 505 -11.81 -18.76 -16.83
C VAL A 505 -12.00 -17.33 -16.33
N MET A 506 -12.76 -17.15 -15.25
CA MET A 506 -12.99 -15.84 -14.66
C MET A 506 -11.69 -15.21 -14.16
N GLY A 507 -10.82 -15.96 -13.48
CA GLY A 507 -9.51 -15.47 -13.03
C GLY A 507 -8.64 -14.98 -14.20
N THR A 508 -8.58 -15.75 -15.29
CA THR A 508 -7.84 -15.36 -16.50
C THR A 508 -8.42 -14.10 -17.14
N VAL A 509 -9.75 -13.99 -17.22
CA VAL A 509 -10.40 -12.76 -17.74
C VAL A 509 -10.14 -11.57 -16.82
N LEU A 510 -10.27 -11.76 -15.50
CA LEU A 510 -10.02 -10.69 -14.52
C LEU A 510 -8.55 -10.27 -14.48
N ARG A 511 -7.60 -11.17 -14.78
CA ARG A 511 -6.16 -10.83 -14.89
C ARG A 511 -5.90 -9.74 -15.94
N LEU A 512 -6.70 -9.66 -17.01
CA LEU A 512 -6.61 -8.55 -17.97
C LEU A 512 -6.94 -7.19 -17.35
N PHE A 513 -7.69 -7.19 -16.26
CA PHE A 513 -8.13 -6.00 -15.53
C PHE A 513 -7.43 -5.84 -14.17
N ALA A 514 -6.44 -6.69 -13.88
CA ALA A 514 -5.72 -6.70 -12.60
C ALA A 514 -5.12 -5.35 -12.22
N MET A 515 -4.72 -4.56 -13.20
CA MET A 515 -4.17 -3.22 -13.03
C MET A 515 -5.16 -2.18 -12.46
N TRP A 516 -6.44 -2.50 -12.42
CA TRP A 516 -7.50 -1.63 -11.86
C TRP A 516 -8.08 -2.16 -10.55
N MET A 517 -7.65 -3.34 -10.10
CA MET A 517 -8.11 -4.03 -8.89
C MET A 517 -7.32 -3.67 -7.65
#